data_13f1a9610e2e159aec8ad8ed7151ba67
#
_entry.id   13f1a9610e2e159aec8ad8ed7151ba67
#
_cell.length_a   1.000
_cell.length_b   1.000
_cell.length_c   1.000
_cell.angle_alpha   90.00
_cell.angle_beta   90.00
_cell.angle_gamma   90.00
#
_symmetry.space_group_name_H-M   'P 1'
#
loop_
_entity.id
_entity.type
_entity.pdbx_description
1 polymer ?
#
loop_
_entity_poly.entity_id
_entity_poly.type
_entity_poly.pdbx_seq_one_letter_code
_entity_poly.pdbx_strand_id
1 'polypeptide(L)'
;MSKNIIEVDPAKFPWLDLNRYTFCMGAENSGILYLSGQTASEYDPKLDRVVCKGDLLDQTRVIYEKLAVVLEAGGMSFQNVVQTVDYIDATALPLYRETGAIRKEYLGDNNPLGATGICVERLLRPDAFIEVSMVAMRGEKKPINPGWDRYGQLTYVPGVEVEDMVWTSGFVGSEDINGQANYPQDTARQVELTYGIIGKVLAGAGVGSEDVVKTLDYISPQCLLQYPNTADVRRGFFGDRFPASTNIPVNRLLRPEGHVEIEVVAVKGGDRQEIRVPEWEQHYGGLTQNAGVKKGRILQISGQSSVDPTTGATVGGYDIAAQTEQAYSNIARIMG
;
A
#
# COMPACT_ATOMS: atom_id res chain seq x y z
N MET A 1 -11.73 6.23 20.62
CA MET A 1 -10.52 7.08 20.59
C MET A 1 -10.67 8.05 19.45
N SER A 2 -10.32 9.32 19.63
CA SER A 2 -10.44 10.34 18.57
C SER A 2 -9.29 10.22 17.58
N LYS A 3 -9.59 10.36 16.28
CA LYS A 3 -8.61 10.56 15.21
C LYS A 3 -7.86 11.86 15.49
N ASN A 4 -6.53 11.82 15.49
CA ASN A 4 -5.66 13.00 15.60
C ASN A 4 -5.18 13.40 14.22
N ILE A 5 -5.56 14.59 13.74
CA ILE A 5 -5.06 15.16 12.48
C ILE A 5 -3.72 15.81 12.76
N ILE A 6 -2.71 15.48 11.97
CA ILE A 6 -1.39 16.05 12.10
C ILE A 6 -1.37 17.44 11.45
N GLU A 7 -1.21 18.44 12.28
CA GLU A 7 -1.02 19.83 11.84
C GLU A 7 0.46 20.08 11.59
N VAL A 8 0.79 20.50 10.38
CA VAL A 8 2.15 20.90 10.01
C VAL A 8 2.28 22.42 10.00
N ASP A 9 3.47 22.95 10.29
CA ASP A 9 3.74 24.37 10.18
C ASP A 9 3.45 24.86 8.74
N PRO A 10 2.49 25.78 8.54
CA PRO A 10 2.16 26.31 7.21
C PRO A 10 3.36 26.93 6.48
N ALA A 11 4.36 27.41 7.22
CA ALA A 11 5.58 27.97 6.62
C ALA A 11 6.42 26.92 5.87
N LYS A 12 6.25 25.63 6.19
CA LYS A 12 6.90 24.52 5.49
C LYS A 12 6.23 24.17 4.16
N PHE A 13 4.95 24.51 4.01
CA PHE A 13 4.15 24.27 2.81
C PHE A 13 3.35 25.52 2.42
N PRO A 14 4.03 26.67 2.14
CA PRO A 14 3.37 27.97 2.02
C PRO A 14 2.42 28.08 0.82
N TRP A 15 2.48 27.14 -0.12
CA TRP A 15 1.57 27.08 -1.27
C TRP A 15 0.35 26.16 -1.03
N LEU A 16 0.29 25.46 0.13
CA LEU A 16 -0.72 24.46 0.42
C LEU A 16 -1.70 24.99 1.47
N ASP A 17 -2.84 25.48 1.01
CA ASP A 17 -3.96 25.83 1.90
C ASP A 17 -4.82 24.59 2.13
N LEU A 18 -4.54 23.84 3.21
CA LEU A 18 -5.24 22.62 3.56
C LEU A 18 -6.74 22.80 3.79
N ASN A 19 -7.22 24.02 4.07
CA ASN A 19 -8.66 24.28 4.21
C ASN A 19 -9.42 24.13 2.89
N ARG A 20 -8.72 24.16 1.76
CA ARG A 20 -9.31 23.99 0.43
C ARG A 20 -9.31 22.53 -0.04
N TYR A 21 -8.75 21.61 0.74
CA TYR A 21 -8.64 20.21 0.38
C TYR A 21 -9.42 19.31 1.34
N THR A 22 -9.79 18.14 0.87
CA THR A 22 -10.48 17.10 1.63
C THR A 22 -9.55 16.08 2.27
N PHE A 23 -8.25 16.36 2.32
CA PHE A 23 -7.22 15.53 2.94
C PHE A 23 -6.41 16.32 3.98
N CYS A 24 -5.69 15.62 4.82
CA CYS A 24 -4.71 16.16 5.77
C CYS A 24 -3.33 15.58 5.46
N MET A 25 -2.26 16.18 5.99
CA MET A 25 -0.89 15.70 5.76
C MET A 25 -0.63 14.36 6.45
N GLY A 26 -1.29 14.08 7.55
CA GLY A 26 -1.23 12.82 8.26
C GLY A 26 -2.38 12.69 9.25
N ALA A 27 -2.74 11.45 9.54
CA ALA A 27 -3.75 11.12 10.55
C ALA A 27 -3.21 10.01 11.46
N GLU A 28 -3.21 10.28 12.77
CA GLU A 28 -2.73 9.34 13.77
C GLU A 28 -3.88 8.81 14.59
N ASN A 29 -3.88 7.51 14.83
CA ASN A 29 -4.76 6.87 15.80
C ASN A 29 -4.06 5.65 16.39
N SER A 30 -4.15 5.49 17.69
CA SER A 30 -3.66 4.31 18.41
C SER A 30 -2.17 4.00 18.13
N GLY A 31 -1.34 5.03 17.99
CA GLY A 31 0.10 4.90 17.74
C GLY A 31 0.48 4.61 16.29
N ILE A 32 -0.48 4.60 15.38
CA ILE A 32 -0.25 4.43 13.94
C ILE A 32 -0.52 5.75 13.24
N LEU A 33 0.47 6.26 12.54
CA LEU A 33 0.39 7.47 11.71
C LEU A 33 0.37 7.09 10.23
N TYR A 34 -0.72 7.41 9.56
CA TYR A 34 -0.87 7.31 8.12
C TYR A 34 -0.54 8.67 7.51
N LEU A 35 0.52 8.75 6.73
CA LEU A 35 0.93 9.95 6.00
C LEU A 35 0.26 9.97 4.63
N SER A 36 -0.22 11.13 4.22
CA SER A 36 -0.67 11.33 2.83
C SER A 36 0.52 11.26 1.88
N GLY A 37 0.28 10.70 0.68
CA GLY A 37 1.27 10.62 -0.38
C GLY A 37 1.88 11.99 -0.68
N GLN A 38 3.19 12.04 -0.86
CA GLN A 38 3.92 13.25 -1.19
C GLN A 38 4.57 13.12 -2.56
N THR A 39 4.40 14.16 -3.38
CA THR A 39 5.19 14.43 -4.58
C THR A 39 6.18 15.56 -4.28
N ALA A 40 7.15 15.78 -5.17
CA ALA A 40 8.11 16.89 -5.05
C ALA A 40 7.50 18.27 -5.40
N SER A 41 6.21 18.44 -5.17
CA SER A 41 5.48 19.66 -5.50
C SER A 41 5.95 20.85 -4.66
N GLU A 42 6.32 21.94 -5.31
CA GLU A 42 6.73 23.20 -4.73
C GLU A 42 6.18 24.36 -5.55
N TYR A 43 5.94 25.52 -4.90
CA TYR A 43 5.52 26.72 -5.62
C TYR A 43 6.70 27.35 -6.36
N ASP A 44 6.53 27.60 -7.65
CA ASP A 44 7.48 28.36 -8.45
C ASP A 44 6.96 29.77 -8.69
N PRO A 45 7.58 30.80 -8.07
CA PRO A 45 7.12 32.18 -8.21
C PRO A 45 7.37 32.77 -9.61
N LYS A 46 8.25 32.15 -10.42
CA LYS A 46 8.48 32.59 -11.80
C LYS A 46 7.40 32.11 -12.75
N LEU A 47 6.83 30.91 -12.46
CA LEU A 47 5.77 30.30 -13.25
C LEU A 47 4.38 30.56 -12.66
N ASP A 48 4.31 31.16 -11.46
CA ASP A 48 3.09 31.42 -10.69
C ASP A 48 2.21 30.14 -10.55
N ARG A 49 2.86 29.01 -10.30
CA ARG A 49 2.19 27.73 -10.12
C ARG A 49 3.02 26.73 -9.31
N VAL A 50 2.34 25.69 -8.83
CA VAL A 50 2.99 24.54 -8.19
C VAL A 50 3.53 23.58 -9.26
N VAL A 51 4.78 23.19 -9.14
CA VAL A 51 5.51 22.30 -10.07
C VAL A 51 6.34 21.28 -9.28
N CYS A 52 6.73 20.18 -9.92
CA CYS A 52 7.79 19.30 -9.48
C CYS A 52 9.03 19.59 -10.32
N LYS A 53 10.17 19.86 -9.67
CA LYS A 53 11.43 20.20 -10.35
C LYS A 53 12.43 19.08 -10.28
N GLY A 54 13.42 19.14 -11.16
CA GLY A 54 14.52 18.19 -11.19
C GLY A 54 14.16 16.83 -11.77
N ASP A 55 15.11 15.93 -11.70
CA ASP A 55 14.94 14.53 -12.10
C ASP A 55 14.32 13.70 -10.96
N LEU A 56 14.24 12.39 -11.16
CA LEU A 56 13.70 11.46 -10.16
C LEU A 56 14.45 11.54 -8.83
N LEU A 57 15.77 11.73 -8.86
CA LEU A 57 16.59 11.72 -7.65
C LEU A 57 16.39 13.02 -6.86
N ASP A 58 16.34 14.15 -7.55
CA ASP A 58 16.03 15.45 -6.96
C ASP A 58 14.64 15.42 -6.31
N GLN A 59 13.65 14.90 -7.05
CA GLN A 59 12.28 14.76 -6.56
C GLN A 59 12.19 13.85 -5.34
N THR A 60 12.93 12.75 -5.32
CA THR A 60 12.98 11.84 -4.17
C THR A 60 13.48 12.55 -2.92
N ARG A 61 14.54 13.40 -3.00
CA ARG A 61 15.04 14.16 -1.86
C ARG A 61 13.98 15.11 -1.30
N VAL A 62 13.36 15.91 -2.16
CA VAL A 62 12.29 16.84 -1.77
C VAL A 62 11.13 16.12 -1.07
N ILE A 63 10.75 14.95 -1.58
CA ILE A 63 9.69 14.14 -0.97
C ILE A 63 10.07 13.68 0.45
N TYR A 64 11.29 13.15 0.63
CA TYR A 64 11.73 12.70 1.94
C TYR A 64 11.87 13.84 2.94
N GLU A 65 12.32 15.04 2.51
CA GLU A 65 12.31 16.25 3.33
C GLU A 65 10.90 16.62 3.79
N LYS A 66 9.91 16.55 2.90
CA LYS A 66 8.50 16.82 3.23
C LYS A 66 7.93 15.78 4.19
N LEU A 67 8.22 14.51 3.95
CA LEU A 67 7.79 13.42 4.83
C LEU A 67 8.41 13.54 6.24
N ALA A 68 9.68 13.99 6.34
CA ALA A 68 10.31 14.29 7.61
C ALA A 68 9.52 15.31 8.43
N VAL A 69 9.07 16.41 7.78
CA VAL A 69 8.25 17.45 8.44
C VAL A 69 6.94 16.88 8.99
N VAL A 70 6.26 16.01 8.22
CA VAL A 70 5.00 15.41 8.68
C VAL A 70 5.24 14.42 9.83
N LEU A 71 6.28 13.60 9.73
CA LEU A 71 6.67 12.67 10.80
C LEU A 71 6.99 13.43 12.10
N GLU A 72 7.81 14.49 12.02
CA GLU A 72 8.17 15.33 13.16
C GLU A 72 6.93 15.97 13.80
N ALA A 73 6.03 16.52 13.00
CA ALA A 73 4.77 17.09 13.48
C ALA A 73 3.90 16.03 14.21
N GLY A 74 3.97 14.76 13.79
CA GLY A 74 3.36 13.62 14.46
C GLY A 74 4.16 13.11 15.67
N GLY A 75 5.28 13.75 16.04
CA GLY A 75 6.18 13.31 17.10
C GLY A 75 6.83 11.95 16.81
N MET A 76 7.11 11.69 15.52
CA MET A 76 7.76 10.49 15.00
C MET A 76 8.95 10.88 14.10
N SER A 77 9.68 9.89 13.63
CA SER A 77 10.78 10.05 12.69
C SER A 77 10.78 8.89 11.67
N PHE A 78 11.71 8.89 10.74
CA PHE A 78 11.89 7.76 9.82
C PHE A 78 12.14 6.43 10.54
N GLN A 79 12.65 6.45 11.77
CA GLN A 79 12.83 5.23 12.57
C GLN A 79 11.50 4.57 12.96
N ASN A 80 10.40 5.30 12.90
CA ASN A 80 9.07 4.78 13.15
C ASN A 80 8.36 4.24 11.88
N VAL A 81 8.90 4.50 10.68
CA VAL A 81 8.28 4.06 9.44
C VAL A 81 8.28 2.53 9.36
N VAL A 82 7.12 1.94 9.14
CA VAL A 82 6.91 0.50 9.02
C VAL A 82 6.62 0.06 7.58
N GLN A 83 6.10 0.96 6.75
CA GLN A 83 5.80 0.67 5.35
C GLN A 83 5.97 1.91 4.48
N THR A 84 6.50 1.70 3.27
CA THR A 84 6.51 2.69 2.19
C THR A 84 5.87 2.10 0.93
N VAL A 85 5.13 2.93 0.20
CA VAL A 85 4.68 2.60 -1.16
C VAL A 85 5.15 3.72 -2.08
N ASP A 86 5.94 3.35 -3.09
CA ASP A 86 6.46 4.24 -4.11
C ASP A 86 5.64 4.06 -5.40
N TYR A 87 4.94 5.12 -5.83
CA TYR A 87 4.23 5.20 -7.11
C TYR A 87 5.14 5.90 -8.12
N ILE A 88 5.61 5.17 -9.13
CA ILE A 88 6.66 5.61 -10.04
C ILE A 88 6.07 5.84 -11.43
N ASP A 89 6.29 7.03 -12.00
CA ASP A 89 5.97 7.31 -13.40
C ASP A 89 6.77 6.36 -14.31
N ALA A 90 6.11 5.84 -15.34
CA ALA A 90 6.72 4.85 -16.24
C ALA A 90 8.02 5.35 -16.90
N THR A 91 8.14 6.66 -17.15
CA THR A 91 9.31 7.27 -17.79
C THR A 91 10.51 7.35 -16.85
N ALA A 92 10.28 7.40 -15.53
CA ALA A 92 11.33 7.51 -14.51
C ALA A 92 11.88 6.14 -14.06
N LEU A 93 11.23 5.05 -14.42
CA LEU A 93 11.58 3.71 -13.99
C LEU A 93 13.06 3.30 -14.20
N PRO A 94 13.75 3.70 -15.30
CA PRO A 94 15.16 3.37 -15.47
C PRO A 94 16.08 3.86 -14.36
N LEU A 95 15.75 5.00 -13.73
CA LEU A 95 16.53 5.61 -12.65
C LEU A 95 16.08 5.15 -11.25
N TYR A 96 14.97 4.42 -11.13
CA TYR A 96 14.35 4.14 -9.84
C TYR A 96 15.28 3.42 -8.85
N ARG A 97 16.16 2.54 -9.33
CA ARG A 97 17.11 1.84 -8.44
C ARG A 97 18.09 2.79 -7.74
N GLU A 98 18.42 3.91 -8.37
CA GLU A 98 19.35 4.90 -7.83
C GLU A 98 18.75 5.65 -6.64
N THR A 99 17.41 5.73 -6.52
CA THR A 99 16.73 6.30 -5.35
C THR A 99 17.05 5.54 -4.06
N GLY A 100 17.55 4.31 -4.15
CA GLY A 100 17.96 3.50 -3.00
C GLY A 100 19.03 4.17 -2.15
N ALA A 101 19.99 4.89 -2.76
CA ALA A 101 21.01 5.63 -2.04
C ALA A 101 20.37 6.78 -1.22
N ILE A 102 19.44 7.53 -1.82
CA ILE A 102 18.72 8.61 -1.14
C ILE A 102 17.87 8.07 0.00
N ARG A 103 17.12 6.99 -0.25
CA ARG A 103 16.35 6.33 0.82
C ARG A 103 17.22 5.96 2.01
N LYS A 104 18.43 5.45 1.74
CA LYS A 104 19.38 5.07 2.79
C LYS A 104 19.86 6.28 3.61
N GLU A 105 20.06 7.45 2.98
CA GLU A 105 20.43 8.69 3.68
C GLU A 105 19.39 9.08 4.76
N TYR A 106 18.09 8.95 4.45
CA TYR A 106 17.01 9.33 5.37
C TYR A 106 16.59 8.22 6.32
N LEU A 107 16.50 6.98 5.82
CA LEU A 107 16.04 5.84 6.60
C LEU A 107 17.14 5.28 7.53
N GLY A 108 18.41 5.43 7.16
CA GLY A 108 19.54 4.85 7.89
C GLY A 108 19.78 3.37 7.58
N ASP A 109 20.86 2.82 8.15
CA ASP A 109 21.32 1.46 7.83
C ASP A 109 20.51 0.33 8.51
N ASN A 110 19.94 0.57 9.68
CA ASN A 110 19.30 -0.45 10.52
C ASN A 110 17.83 -0.12 10.80
N ASN A 111 17.11 0.25 9.77
CA ASN A 111 15.71 0.65 9.90
C ASN A 111 14.81 -0.33 9.14
N PRO A 112 14.35 -1.43 9.77
CA PRO A 112 13.50 -2.41 9.09
C PRO A 112 12.12 -1.81 8.79
N LEU A 113 11.70 -1.94 7.55
CA LEU A 113 10.37 -1.57 7.06
C LEU A 113 9.99 -2.43 5.86
N GLY A 114 8.69 -2.56 5.59
CA GLY A 114 8.16 -3.11 4.35
C GLY A 114 8.19 -2.05 3.25
N ALA A 115 8.41 -2.46 2.01
CA ALA A 115 8.38 -1.55 0.88
C ALA A 115 7.73 -2.19 -0.35
N THR A 116 6.95 -1.41 -1.07
CA THR A 116 6.33 -1.78 -2.34
C THR A 116 6.59 -0.67 -3.35
N GLY A 117 7.03 -1.03 -4.55
CA GLY A 117 7.23 -0.09 -5.64
C GLY A 117 6.40 -0.49 -6.85
N ILE A 118 5.54 0.38 -7.31
CA ILE A 118 4.65 0.12 -8.45
C ILE A 118 4.80 1.20 -9.52
N CYS A 119 4.70 0.78 -10.78
CA CYS A 119 4.75 1.69 -11.90
C CYS A 119 3.34 2.09 -12.31
N VAL A 120 3.07 3.38 -12.27
CA VAL A 120 1.82 3.98 -12.75
C VAL A 120 2.04 4.61 -14.13
N GLU A 121 0.98 4.81 -14.89
CA GLU A 121 1.10 5.47 -16.19
C GLU A 121 1.55 6.92 -16.03
N ARG A 122 1.00 7.61 -15.06
CA ARG A 122 1.40 8.96 -14.63
C ARG A 122 0.83 9.28 -13.25
N LEU A 123 1.40 10.27 -12.62
CA LEU A 123 0.89 10.85 -11.39
C LEU A 123 -0.08 12.00 -11.68
N LEU A 124 -0.84 12.44 -10.67
CA LEU A 124 -1.78 13.56 -10.82
C LEU A 124 -1.09 14.85 -11.27
N ARG A 125 0.15 15.07 -10.84
CA ARG A 125 0.99 16.16 -11.36
C ARG A 125 1.79 15.66 -12.55
N PRO A 126 1.65 16.29 -13.73
CA PRO A 126 2.29 15.81 -14.96
C PRO A 126 3.83 15.83 -14.93
N ASP A 127 4.41 16.65 -14.05
CA ASP A 127 5.86 16.83 -13.86
C ASP A 127 6.42 16.02 -12.66
N ALA A 128 5.58 15.22 -12.00
CA ALA A 128 6.00 14.32 -10.93
C ALA A 128 6.47 12.98 -11.49
N PHE A 129 7.65 12.52 -11.08
CA PHE A 129 8.21 11.22 -11.42
C PHE A 129 7.96 10.15 -10.37
N ILE A 130 7.72 10.56 -9.14
CA ILE A 130 7.46 9.66 -8.03
C ILE A 130 6.52 10.32 -7.01
N GLU A 131 5.68 9.51 -6.40
CA GLU A 131 4.92 9.83 -5.19
C GLU A 131 5.22 8.77 -4.15
N VAL A 132 5.46 9.15 -2.89
CA VAL A 132 5.74 8.23 -1.80
C VAL A 132 4.69 8.39 -0.72
N SER A 133 4.06 7.29 -0.32
CA SER A 133 3.23 7.22 0.88
C SER A 133 3.95 6.41 1.97
N MET A 134 3.67 6.74 3.23
CA MET A 134 4.28 6.06 4.38
C MET A 134 3.25 5.77 5.46
N VAL A 135 3.51 4.67 6.18
CA VAL A 135 2.88 4.39 7.47
C VAL A 135 3.98 4.31 8.51
N ALA A 136 3.79 5.03 9.62
CA ALA A 136 4.69 5.00 10.77
C ALA A 136 3.95 4.49 12.00
N MET A 137 4.68 3.81 12.89
CA MET A 137 4.10 3.21 14.09
C MET A 137 5.04 3.37 15.27
N ARG A 138 4.48 3.71 16.44
CA ARG A 138 5.24 3.75 17.70
C ARG A 138 5.48 2.33 18.17
N GLY A 139 6.65 2.06 18.69
CA GLY A 139 7.05 0.77 19.23
C GLY A 139 8.38 0.30 18.67
N GLU A 140 8.88 -0.78 19.22
CA GLU A 140 10.10 -1.44 18.77
C GLU A 140 9.80 -2.24 17.50
N LYS A 141 10.61 -2.04 16.46
CA LYS A 141 10.49 -2.75 15.19
C LYS A 141 11.35 -4.02 15.20
N LYS A 142 10.72 -5.14 14.85
CA LYS A 142 11.40 -6.43 14.69
C LYS A 142 11.40 -6.81 13.21
N PRO A 143 12.57 -6.92 12.56
CA PRO A 143 12.65 -7.36 11.18
C PRO A 143 12.23 -8.83 11.08
N ILE A 144 11.48 -9.15 10.04
CA ILE A 144 11.10 -10.51 9.69
C ILE A 144 11.79 -10.84 8.38
N ASN A 145 12.76 -11.75 8.43
CA ASN A 145 13.47 -12.26 7.26
C ASN A 145 13.61 -13.77 7.36
N PRO A 146 12.95 -14.56 6.50
CA PRO A 146 13.06 -16.02 6.50
C PRO A 146 14.43 -16.57 6.05
N GLY A 147 15.51 -15.80 6.20
CA GLY A 147 16.88 -16.20 5.82
C GLY A 147 17.22 -15.84 4.37
N TRP A 148 16.65 -14.78 3.83
CA TRP A 148 16.94 -14.34 2.45
C TRP A 148 18.06 -13.28 2.43
N ASP A 149 19.27 -13.67 2.08
CA ASP A 149 20.49 -12.84 2.10
C ASP A 149 20.38 -11.54 1.28
N ARG A 150 19.59 -11.58 0.19
CA ARG A 150 19.42 -10.41 -0.70
C ARG A 150 18.93 -9.14 0.02
N TYR A 151 18.21 -9.30 1.13
CA TYR A 151 17.67 -8.16 1.89
C TYR A 151 18.71 -7.44 2.74
N GLY A 152 19.87 -8.05 2.99
CA GLY A 152 20.97 -7.42 3.72
C GLY A 152 21.58 -6.18 3.04
N GLN A 153 21.30 -5.97 1.75
CA GLN A 153 21.80 -4.83 0.98
C GLN A 153 20.68 -3.83 0.59
N LEU A 154 19.44 -4.10 1.00
CA LEU A 154 18.27 -3.27 0.65
C LEU A 154 17.90 -2.33 1.80
N THR A 155 17.18 -1.27 1.46
CA THR A 155 16.62 -0.31 2.42
C THR A 155 15.30 -0.78 3.05
N TYR A 156 14.94 -2.04 2.84
CA TYR A 156 13.71 -2.66 3.33
C TYR A 156 13.93 -4.15 3.61
N VAL A 157 13.01 -4.75 4.33
CA VAL A 157 13.01 -6.17 4.72
C VAL A 157 11.74 -6.87 4.22
N PRO A 158 11.70 -8.22 4.17
CA PRO A 158 10.49 -8.94 3.77
C PRO A 158 9.25 -8.59 4.58
N GLY A 159 9.43 -8.34 5.88
CA GLY A 159 8.37 -7.90 6.76
C GLY A 159 8.91 -7.28 8.03
N VAL A 160 8.08 -6.52 8.71
CA VAL A 160 8.37 -5.90 9.99
C VAL A 160 7.21 -6.12 10.96
N GLU A 161 7.54 -6.47 12.19
CA GLU A 161 6.60 -6.55 13.31
C GLU A 161 6.78 -5.35 14.23
N VAL A 162 5.67 -4.71 14.60
CA VAL A 162 5.62 -3.68 15.64
C VAL A 162 4.40 -3.95 16.50
N GLU A 163 4.61 -4.17 17.79
CA GLU A 163 3.56 -4.56 18.74
C GLU A 163 2.76 -5.78 18.25
N ASP A 164 1.48 -5.60 17.95
CA ASP A 164 0.57 -6.63 17.47
C ASP A 164 0.41 -6.65 15.93
N MET A 165 1.14 -5.80 15.21
CA MET A 165 0.99 -5.66 13.76
C MET A 165 2.19 -6.19 12.98
N VAL A 166 1.89 -6.77 11.83
CA VAL A 166 2.88 -7.24 10.85
C VAL A 166 2.58 -6.60 9.51
N TRP A 167 3.60 -5.96 8.94
CA TRP A 167 3.59 -5.33 7.63
C TRP A 167 4.56 -6.04 6.70
N THR A 168 4.12 -6.47 5.55
CA THR A 168 5.02 -7.09 4.58
C THR A 168 5.43 -6.11 3.49
N SER A 169 6.55 -6.38 2.83
CA SER A 169 6.84 -5.83 1.51
C SER A 169 5.90 -6.41 0.45
N GLY A 170 5.84 -5.77 -0.72
CA GLY A 170 5.23 -6.35 -1.90
C GLY A 170 6.05 -7.54 -2.43
N PHE A 171 5.35 -8.60 -2.85
CA PHE A 171 5.97 -9.79 -3.42
C PHE A 171 5.34 -10.17 -4.75
N VAL A 172 6.21 -10.56 -5.68
CA VAL A 172 5.83 -11.21 -6.93
C VAL A 172 6.35 -12.65 -6.90
N GLY A 173 5.48 -13.61 -7.13
CA GLY A 173 5.80 -15.03 -7.08
C GLY A 173 6.68 -15.47 -8.24
N SER A 174 7.77 -16.14 -7.92
CA SER A 174 8.67 -16.79 -8.89
C SER A 174 9.13 -18.13 -8.38
N GLU A 175 9.47 -19.02 -9.29
CA GLU A 175 10.15 -20.28 -9.02
C GLU A 175 11.67 -20.08 -9.07
N ASP A 176 12.40 -20.77 -8.22
CA ASP A 176 13.86 -20.83 -8.35
C ASP A 176 14.22 -21.98 -9.30
N ILE A 177 14.79 -21.64 -10.43
CA ILE A 177 15.32 -22.62 -11.37
C ILE A 177 16.82 -22.38 -11.53
N ASN A 178 17.64 -23.25 -10.93
CA ASN A 178 19.10 -23.16 -10.94
C ASN A 178 19.66 -21.82 -10.41
N GLY A 179 19.06 -21.29 -9.34
CA GLY A 179 19.47 -20.02 -8.74
C GLY A 179 18.95 -18.77 -9.46
N GLN A 180 18.06 -18.94 -10.43
CA GLN A 180 17.43 -17.83 -11.16
C GLN A 180 15.92 -17.79 -10.92
N ALA A 181 15.40 -16.58 -10.73
CA ALA A 181 13.96 -16.39 -10.61
C ALA A 181 13.28 -16.59 -11.98
N ASN A 182 12.39 -17.56 -12.06
CA ASN A 182 11.52 -17.82 -13.20
C ASN A 182 10.07 -17.45 -12.85
N TYR A 183 9.44 -16.67 -13.69
CA TYR A 183 8.07 -16.19 -13.50
C TYR A 183 7.12 -16.99 -14.42
N PRO A 184 6.29 -17.90 -13.86
CA PRO A 184 5.33 -18.65 -14.66
C PRO A 184 4.36 -17.74 -15.41
N GLN A 185 3.97 -18.13 -16.62
CA GLN A 185 2.97 -17.38 -17.42
C GLN A 185 1.53 -17.58 -16.90
N ASP A 186 1.32 -18.55 -16.03
CA ASP A 186 0.03 -18.77 -15.36
C ASP A 186 -0.11 -17.85 -14.15
N THR A 187 -1.10 -16.97 -14.18
CA THR A 187 -1.38 -16.01 -13.12
C THR A 187 -1.72 -16.69 -11.79
N ALA A 188 -2.52 -17.76 -11.82
CA ALA A 188 -2.87 -18.48 -10.59
C ALA A 188 -1.61 -19.10 -9.95
N ARG A 189 -0.70 -19.65 -10.77
CA ARG A 189 0.56 -20.18 -10.28
C ARG A 189 1.47 -19.10 -9.69
N GLN A 190 1.57 -17.90 -10.33
CA GLN A 190 2.33 -16.79 -9.74
C GLN A 190 1.74 -16.35 -8.39
N VAL A 191 0.42 -16.26 -8.27
CA VAL A 191 -0.26 -15.88 -7.02
C VAL A 191 -0.06 -16.96 -5.95
N GLU A 192 -0.10 -18.23 -6.30
CA GLU A 192 0.22 -19.33 -5.37
C GLU A 192 1.63 -19.19 -4.80
N LEU A 193 2.61 -18.95 -5.66
CA LEU A 193 4.00 -18.72 -5.26
C LEU A 193 4.13 -17.46 -4.38
N THR A 194 3.39 -16.39 -4.72
CA THR A 194 3.37 -15.15 -3.92
C THR A 194 2.87 -15.44 -2.51
N TYR A 195 1.74 -16.15 -2.36
CA TYR A 195 1.24 -16.53 -1.04
C TYR A 195 2.17 -17.51 -0.31
N GLY A 196 2.89 -18.36 -1.03
CA GLY A 196 3.94 -19.20 -0.45
C GLY A 196 5.08 -18.38 0.17
N ILE A 197 5.47 -17.27 -0.48
CA ILE A 197 6.44 -16.30 0.04
C ILE A 197 5.88 -15.58 1.27
N ILE A 198 4.67 -15.02 1.15
CA ILE A 198 3.97 -14.32 2.23
C ILE A 198 3.81 -15.22 3.46
N GLY A 199 3.41 -16.48 3.26
CA GLY A 199 3.26 -17.46 4.34
C GLY A 199 4.55 -17.68 5.14
N LYS A 200 5.71 -17.68 4.47
CA LYS A 200 7.02 -17.79 5.15
C LYS A 200 7.32 -16.54 6.00
N VAL A 201 6.97 -15.35 5.50
CA VAL A 201 7.15 -14.10 6.26
C VAL A 201 6.22 -14.07 7.47
N LEU A 202 4.94 -14.43 7.29
CA LEU A 202 3.96 -14.49 8.37
C LEU A 202 4.38 -15.50 9.45
N ALA A 203 4.85 -16.69 9.06
CA ALA A 203 5.36 -17.70 9.99
C ALA A 203 6.58 -17.18 10.78
N GLY A 204 7.46 -16.39 10.14
CA GLY A 204 8.58 -15.74 10.82
C GLY A 204 8.16 -14.75 11.93
N ALA A 205 6.95 -14.22 11.85
CA ALA A 205 6.32 -13.40 12.88
C ALA A 205 5.47 -14.24 13.88
N GLY A 206 5.33 -15.53 13.66
CA GLY A 206 4.45 -16.40 14.47
C GLY A 206 2.97 -16.14 14.27
N VAL A 207 2.57 -15.74 13.04
CA VAL A 207 1.16 -15.54 12.61
C VAL A 207 0.88 -16.37 11.35
N GLY A 208 -0.39 -16.62 11.09
CA GLY A 208 -0.86 -17.35 9.92
C GLY A 208 -1.68 -16.50 8.97
N SER A 209 -2.21 -17.14 7.93
CA SER A 209 -3.13 -16.49 6.98
C SER A 209 -4.41 -15.99 7.63
N GLU A 210 -4.86 -16.64 8.70
CA GLU A 210 -6.03 -16.27 9.51
C GLU A 210 -5.84 -14.91 10.25
N ASP A 211 -4.60 -14.47 10.40
CA ASP A 211 -4.27 -13.20 11.03
C ASP A 211 -4.22 -12.03 10.05
N VAL A 212 -4.21 -12.31 8.75
CA VAL A 212 -4.20 -11.29 7.71
C VAL A 212 -5.53 -10.52 7.71
N VAL A 213 -5.45 -9.21 7.86
CA VAL A 213 -6.61 -8.31 7.88
C VAL A 213 -6.76 -7.52 6.59
N LYS A 214 -5.68 -7.35 5.81
CA LYS A 214 -5.67 -6.62 4.55
C LYS A 214 -4.74 -7.25 3.55
N THR A 215 -5.16 -7.28 2.28
CA THR A 215 -4.30 -7.49 1.11
C THR A 215 -4.44 -6.32 0.16
N LEU A 216 -3.32 -5.92 -0.47
CA LEU A 216 -3.31 -5.06 -1.65
C LEU A 216 -2.65 -5.84 -2.77
N ASP A 217 -3.39 -5.97 -3.88
CA ASP A 217 -2.95 -6.70 -5.06
C ASP A 217 -2.78 -5.70 -6.21
N TYR A 218 -1.56 -5.49 -6.65
CA TYR A 218 -1.22 -4.67 -7.81
C TYR A 218 -1.15 -5.58 -9.03
N ILE A 219 -2.02 -5.34 -10.01
CA ILE A 219 -2.29 -6.27 -11.10
C ILE A 219 -1.78 -5.68 -12.40
N SER A 220 -0.87 -6.37 -13.08
CA SER A 220 -0.39 -5.94 -14.40
C SER A 220 -1.46 -6.13 -15.48
N PRO A 221 -1.48 -5.29 -16.54
CA PRO A 221 -2.51 -5.38 -17.59
C PRO A 221 -2.57 -6.73 -18.30
N GLN A 222 -1.42 -7.39 -18.42
CA GLN A 222 -1.29 -8.66 -19.14
C GLN A 222 -2.08 -9.81 -18.49
N CYS A 223 -2.43 -9.71 -17.21
CA CYS A 223 -3.13 -10.77 -16.49
C CYS A 223 -4.54 -10.39 -16.00
N LEU A 224 -5.06 -9.22 -16.33
CA LEU A 224 -6.38 -8.76 -15.87
C LEU A 224 -7.50 -9.76 -16.13
N LEU A 225 -7.50 -10.39 -17.32
CA LEU A 225 -8.52 -11.38 -17.67
C LEU A 225 -8.32 -12.73 -16.96
N GLN A 226 -7.10 -13.02 -16.50
CA GLN A 226 -6.79 -14.25 -15.77
C GLN A 226 -6.93 -14.08 -14.26
N TYR A 227 -6.92 -12.85 -13.75
CA TYR A 227 -6.93 -12.58 -12.32
C TYR A 227 -8.12 -13.21 -11.58
N PRO A 228 -9.35 -13.29 -12.11
CA PRO A 228 -10.45 -13.99 -11.46
C PRO A 228 -10.15 -15.48 -11.17
N ASN A 229 -9.29 -16.12 -11.97
CA ASN A 229 -8.90 -17.52 -11.79
C ASN A 229 -8.03 -17.75 -10.55
N THR A 230 -7.57 -16.68 -9.88
CA THR A 230 -6.81 -16.77 -8.62
C THR A 230 -7.69 -17.06 -7.41
N ALA A 231 -9.00 -17.09 -7.55
CA ALA A 231 -9.95 -17.26 -6.44
C ALA A 231 -9.71 -18.58 -5.66
N ASP A 232 -9.42 -19.67 -6.35
CA ASP A 232 -9.18 -20.97 -5.70
C ASP A 232 -7.84 -20.98 -4.94
N VAL A 233 -6.83 -20.30 -5.46
CA VAL A 233 -5.56 -20.09 -4.75
C VAL A 233 -5.78 -19.32 -3.44
N ARG A 234 -6.60 -18.26 -3.48
CA ARG A 234 -6.97 -17.49 -2.29
C ARG A 234 -7.74 -18.34 -1.28
N ARG A 235 -8.69 -19.16 -1.73
CA ARG A 235 -9.40 -20.12 -0.86
C ARG A 235 -8.44 -21.12 -0.23
N GLY A 236 -7.48 -21.62 -1.00
CA GLY A 236 -6.46 -22.53 -0.49
C GLY A 236 -5.58 -21.90 0.61
N PHE A 237 -5.26 -20.62 0.48
CA PHE A 237 -4.39 -19.91 1.43
C PHE A 237 -5.14 -19.39 2.68
N PHE A 238 -6.33 -18.77 2.50
CA PHE A 238 -7.08 -18.15 3.59
C PHE A 238 -8.14 -19.06 4.23
N GLY A 239 -8.48 -20.20 3.60
CA GLY A 239 -9.64 -20.99 4.00
C GLY A 239 -10.91 -20.17 3.89
N ASP A 240 -11.66 -20.08 5.01
CA ASP A 240 -12.90 -19.29 5.11
C ASP A 240 -12.70 -17.90 5.73
N ARG A 241 -11.45 -17.53 6.07
CA ARG A 241 -11.12 -16.29 6.79
C ARG A 241 -10.52 -15.23 5.85
N PHE A 242 -11.29 -14.79 4.87
CA PHE A 242 -10.82 -13.83 3.90
C PHE A 242 -10.52 -12.46 4.52
N PRO A 243 -9.42 -11.80 4.12
CA PRO A 243 -9.12 -10.42 4.51
C PRO A 243 -10.02 -9.41 3.79
N ALA A 244 -9.95 -8.15 4.20
CA ALA A 244 -10.27 -7.03 3.33
C ALA A 244 -9.25 -6.99 2.19
N SER A 245 -9.68 -6.75 0.95
CA SER A 245 -8.79 -6.76 -0.22
C SER A 245 -9.01 -5.53 -1.08
N THR A 246 -7.93 -5.02 -1.64
CA THR A 246 -7.98 -3.95 -2.65
C THR A 246 -7.16 -4.41 -3.85
N ASN A 247 -7.80 -4.47 -5.00
CA ASN A 247 -7.23 -4.94 -6.25
C ASN A 247 -7.06 -3.74 -7.17
N ILE A 248 -5.81 -3.42 -7.53
CA ILE A 248 -5.45 -2.19 -8.24
C ILE A 248 -4.76 -2.56 -9.55
N PRO A 249 -5.41 -2.39 -10.70
CA PRO A 249 -4.72 -2.44 -11.97
C PRO A 249 -3.67 -1.31 -12.04
N VAL A 250 -2.44 -1.66 -12.39
CA VAL A 250 -1.32 -0.73 -12.53
C VAL A 250 -0.77 -0.80 -13.96
N ASN A 251 0.04 0.17 -14.37
CA ASN A 251 0.61 0.14 -15.72
C ASN A 251 1.54 -1.07 -15.91
N ARG A 252 2.41 -1.32 -14.94
CA ARG A 252 3.29 -2.50 -14.90
C ARG A 252 3.86 -2.67 -13.49
N LEU A 253 4.36 -3.84 -13.21
CA LEU A 253 5.16 -4.08 -12.00
C LEU A 253 6.63 -3.76 -12.26
N LEU A 254 7.42 -3.58 -11.19
CA LEU A 254 8.87 -3.39 -11.29
C LEU A 254 9.55 -4.62 -11.91
N ARG A 255 8.94 -5.79 -11.77
CA ARG A 255 9.28 -7.01 -12.49
C ARG A 255 8.37 -7.14 -13.70
N PRO A 256 8.86 -6.93 -14.94
CA PRO A 256 8.01 -6.96 -16.14
C PRO A 256 7.28 -8.28 -16.35
N GLU A 257 7.87 -9.38 -15.88
CA GLU A 257 7.31 -10.74 -15.98
C GLU A 257 6.27 -11.00 -14.87
N GLY A 258 6.16 -10.09 -13.90
CA GLY A 258 5.21 -10.21 -12.79
C GLY A 258 3.78 -9.96 -13.24
N HIS A 259 2.88 -10.81 -12.80
CA HIS A 259 1.44 -10.67 -13.04
C HIS A 259 0.76 -9.91 -11.91
N VAL A 260 1.05 -10.29 -10.68
CA VAL A 260 0.44 -9.71 -9.48
C VAL A 260 1.52 -9.51 -8.41
N GLU A 261 1.60 -8.31 -7.86
CA GLU A 261 2.38 -8.03 -6.65
C GLU A 261 1.44 -7.88 -5.48
N ILE A 262 1.71 -8.57 -4.38
CA ILE A 262 0.82 -8.61 -3.21
C ILE A 262 1.60 -8.19 -1.96
N GLU A 263 1.03 -7.26 -1.21
CA GLU A 263 1.43 -6.94 0.16
C GLU A 263 0.30 -7.23 1.14
N VAL A 264 0.64 -7.54 2.38
CA VAL A 264 -0.37 -7.84 3.40
C VAL A 264 -0.08 -7.11 4.72
N VAL A 265 -1.17 -6.87 5.46
CA VAL A 265 -1.13 -6.45 6.86
C VAL A 265 -1.80 -7.54 7.69
N ALA A 266 -1.11 -8.01 8.74
CA ALA A 266 -1.65 -8.96 9.69
C ALA A 266 -1.65 -8.37 11.11
N VAL A 267 -2.55 -8.89 11.96
CA VAL A 267 -2.68 -8.48 13.37
C VAL A 267 -2.61 -9.71 14.25
N LYS A 268 -1.69 -9.73 15.20
CA LYS A 268 -1.52 -10.81 16.18
C LYS A 268 -2.61 -10.77 17.23
N GLY A 269 -3.12 -11.94 17.59
CA GLY A 269 -4.10 -12.05 18.68
C GLY A 269 -5.37 -11.24 18.45
N GLY A 270 -6.16 -11.09 19.50
CA GLY A 270 -7.42 -10.35 19.47
C GLY A 270 -8.55 -11.06 18.70
N ASP A 271 -9.76 -10.65 18.98
CA ASP A 271 -10.94 -11.16 18.28
C ASP A 271 -11.01 -10.59 16.88
N ARG A 272 -11.25 -11.47 15.91
CA ARG A 272 -11.48 -11.14 14.51
C ARG A 272 -12.98 -11.08 14.23
N GLN A 273 -13.44 -9.98 13.68
CA GLN A 273 -14.79 -9.79 13.19
C GLN A 273 -14.76 -9.48 11.69
N GLU A 274 -15.43 -10.28 10.93
CA GLU A 274 -15.66 -10.02 9.50
C GLU A 274 -16.85 -9.09 9.36
N ILE A 275 -16.63 -7.98 8.66
CA ILE A 275 -17.68 -7.02 8.36
C ILE A 275 -18.32 -7.43 7.05
N ARG A 276 -19.60 -7.75 7.11
CA ARG A 276 -20.46 -8.07 5.98
C ARG A 276 -21.61 -7.09 5.95
N VAL A 277 -22.05 -6.73 4.78
CA VAL A 277 -23.23 -5.90 4.56
C VAL A 277 -24.29 -6.84 3.96
N PRO A 278 -25.33 -7.23 4.71
CA PRO A 278 -26.23 -8.31 4.28
C PRO A 278 -26.88 -8.05 2.91
N GLU A 279 -27.18 -6.80 2.58
CA GLU A 279 -27.80 -6.41 1.32
C GLU A 279 -26.86 -6.62 0.11
N TRP A 280 -25.57 -6.84 0.36
CA TRP A 280 -24.56 -7.05 -0.69
C TRP A 280 -24.26 -8.51 -0.98
N GLU A 281 -24.74 -9.44 -0.18
CA GLU A 281 -24.42 -10.87 -0.28
C GLU A 281 -24.76 -11.45 -1.67
N GLN A 282 -25.81 -10.96 -2.32
CA GLN A 282 -26.19 -11.41 -3.65
C GLN A 282 -25.09 -11.22 -4.70
N HIS A 283 -24.30 -10.15 -4.58
CA HIS A 283 -23.24 -9.80 -5.54
C HIS A 283 -21.83 -10.08 -5.02
N TYR A 284 -21.66 -10.17 -3.71
CA TYR A 284 -20.36 -10.33 -3.06
C TYR A 284 -20.17 -11.65 -2.34
N GLY A 285 -21.22 -12.44 -2.14
CA GLY A 285 -21.17 -13.69 -1.36
C GLY A 285 -20.27 -14.80 -1.93
N GLY A 286 -19.82 -14.68 -3.18
CA GLY A 286 -18.88 -15.61 -3.80
C GLY A 286 -17.43 -15.12 -3.84
N LEU A 287 -17.16 -13.88 -3.41
CA LEU A 287 -15.84 -13.28 -3.46
C LEU A 287 -14.91 -13.85 -2.38
N THR A 288 -13.62 -13.85 -2.67
CA THR A 288 -12.55 -14.25 -1.76
C THR A 288 -12.01 -13.06 -0.94
N GLN A 289 -12.94 -12.20 -0.49
CA GLN A 289 -12.67 -11.04 0.34
C GLN A 289 -13.90 -10.69 1.18
N ASN A 290 -13.70 -10.03 2.31
CA ASN A 290 -14.75 -9.42 3.12
C ASN A 290 -14.89 -7.92 2.81
N ALA A 291 -16.05 -7.31 3.04
CA ALA A 291 -16.22 -5.87 2.91
C ALA A 291 -15.26 -5.13 3.86
N GLY A 292 -15.06 -5.66 5.05
CA GLY A 292 -14.05 -5.21 6.00
C GLY A 292 -13.69 -6.30 6.99
N VAL A 293 -12.56 -6.12 7.68
CA VAL A 293 -12.12 -6.98 8.78
C VAL A 293 -11.71 -6.09 9.95
N LYS A 294 -12.35 -6.28 11.10
CA LYS A 294 -11.94 -5.69 12.37
C LYS A 294 -11.17 -6.73 13.17
N LYS A 295 -9.98 -6.38 13.65
CA LYS A 295 -9.21 -7.21 14.55
C LYS A 295 -8.46 -6.34 15.56
N GLY A 296 -8.67 -6.59 16.86
CA GLY A 296 -8.17 -5.70 17.89
C GLY A 296 -8.67 -4.25 17.70
N ARG A 297 -7.72 -3.31 17.63
CA ARG A 297 -8.00 -1.88 17.41
C ARG A 297 -8.11 -1.46 15.94
N ILE A 298 -7.90 -2.40 15.01
CA ILE A 298 -7.80 -2.11 13.59
C ILE A 298 -9.09 -2.53 12.87
N LEU A 299 -9.59 -1.65 12.00
CA LEU A 299 -10.58 -1.95 10.97
C LEU A 299 -9.92 -1.71 9.59
N GLN A 300 -9.83 -2.76 8.80
CA GLN A 300 -9.42 -2.69 7.41
C GLN A 300 -10.64 -2.85 6.51
N ILE A 301 -10.74 -2.04 5.47
CA ILE A 301 -11.86 -2.03 4.53
C ILE A 301 -11.34 -2.41 3.15
N SER A 302 -12.10 -3.24 2.44
CA SER A 302 -11.83 -3.55 1.03
C SER A 302 -11.97 -2.29 0.17
N GLY A 303 -11.18 -2.21 -0.90
CA GLY A 303 -11.31 -1.15 -1.89
C GLY A 303 -12.74 -1.07 -2.40
N GLN A 304 -13.27 0.16 -2.47
CA GLN A 304 -14.60 0.43 -2.96
C GLN A 304 -14.53 1.22 -4.26
N SER A 305 -15.36 0.84 -5.20
CA SER A 305 -15.57 1.54 -6.46
C SER A 305 -16.98 2.12 -6.52
N SER A 306 -17.33 2.70 -7.66
CA SER A 306 -18.68 3.24 -7.90
C SER A 306 -19.75 2.18 -8.20
N VAL A 307 -19.47 0.90 -7.95
CA VAL A 307 -20.48 -0.15 -8.07
C VAL A 307 -21.48 -0.02 -6.93
N ASP A 308 -22.77 0.06 -7.27
CA ASP A 308 -23.84 -0.13 -6.29
C ASP A 308 -23.88 -1.62 -5.93
N PRO A 309 -23.50 -1.99 -4.70
CA PRO A 309 -23.37 -3.39 -4.34
C PRO A 309 -24.73 -4.10 -4.15
N THR A 310 -25.84 -3.37 -4.15
CA THR A 310 -27.19 -3.95 -4.09
C THR A 310 -27.66 -4.41 -5.46
N THR A 311 -27.28 -3.69 -6.51
CA THR A 311 -27.71 -3.97 -7.89
C THR A 311 -26.61 -4.57 -8.76
N GLY A 312 -25.35 -4.45 -8.34
CA GLY A 312 -24.16 -4.80 -9.14
C GLY A 312 -23.86 -3.82 -10.29
N ALA A 313 -24.61 -2.73 -10.40
CA ALA A 313 -24.46 -1.75 -11.49
C ALA A 313 -23.40 -0.68 -11.15
N THR A 314 -22.64 -0.26 -12.16
CA THR A 314 -21.76 0.91 -12.03
C THR A 314 -22.58 2.19 -12.05
N VAL A 315 -22.41 3.03 -11.02
CA VAL A 315 -23.05 4.33 -10.88
C VAL A 315 -22.16 5.42 -11.47
N GLY A 316 -22.76 6.46 -12.06
CA GLY A 316 -22.09 7.68 -12.49
C GLY A 316 -21.52 7.63 -13.90
N GLY A 317 -21.39 6.47 -14.56
CA GLY A 317 -20.82 6.39 -15.91
C GLY A 317 -19.45 7.06 -16.00
N TYR A 318 -19.32 8.17 -16.76
CA TYR A 318 -18.10 8.98 -16.86
C TYR A 318 -18.05 10.16 -15.88
N ASP A 319 -19.05 10.32 -14.99
CA ASP A 319 -19.08 11.37 -13.97
C ASP A 319 -18.27 10.92 -12.75
N ILE A 320 -17.04 11.44 -12.61
CA ILE A 320 -16.14 11.11 -11.50
C ILE A 320 -16.71 11.56 -10.15
N ALA A 321 -17.48 12.65 -10.09
CA ALA A 321 -18.07 13.11 -8.84
C ALA A 321 -19.13 12.11 -8.35
N ALA A 322 -20.05 11.69 -9.21
CA ALA A 322 -21.05 10.68 -8.89
C ALA A 322 -20.41 9.33 -8.53
N GLN A 323 -19.34 8.92 -9.22
CA GLN A 323 -18.59 7.72 -8.88
C GLN A 323 -17.95 7.82 -7.49
N THR A 324 -17.37 8.97 -7.17
CA THR A 324 -16.73 9.22 -5.87
C THR A 324 -17.76 9.18 -4.74
N GLU A 325 -18.91 9.82 -4.94
CA GLU A 325 -20.01 9.80 -3.96
C GLU A 325 -20.49 8.37 -3.68
N GLN A 326 -20.66 7.55 -4.71
CA GLN A 326 -21.04 6.15 -4.54
C GLN A 326 -19.97 5.35 -3.77
N ALA A 327 -18.70 5.52 -4.11
CA ALA A 327 -17.62 4.83 -3.43
C ALA A 327 -17.54 5.20 -1.93
N TYR A 328 -17.68 6.49 -1.59
CA TYR A 328 -17.75 6.92 -0.18
C TYR A 328 -19.01 6.46 0.54
N SER A 329 -20.14 6.38 -0.16
CA SER A 329 -21.37 5.80 0.39
C SER A 329 -21.16 4.33 0.77
N ASN A 330 -20.48 3.57 -0.10
CA ASN A 330 -20.14 2.18 0.19
C ASN A 330 -19.24 2.07 1.43
N ILE A 331 -18.18 2.91 1.53
CA ILE A 331 -17.29 2.95 2.68
C ILE A 331 -18.06 3.26 3.97
N ALA A 332 -18.93 4.28 3.95
CA ALA A 332 -19.74 4.67 5.09
C ALA A 332 -20.63 3.51 5.57
N ARG A 333 -21.20 2.75 4.64
CA ARG A 333 -22.01 1.58 4.93
C ARG A 333 -21.25 0.43 5.63
N ILE A 334 -19.98 0.25 5.28
CA ILE A 334 -19.11 -0.75 5.91
C ILE A 334 -18.71 -0.31 7.32
N MET A 335 -18.56 0.98 7.53
CA MET A 335 -18.17 1.54 8.82
C MET A 335 -19.29 1.56 9.86
N GLY A 336 -20.55 1.46 9.46
CA GLY A 336 -21.77 1.46 10.29
C GLY A 336 -22.30 2.86 10.48
#